data_db894613584a35fa3a037a89f05f2e4a
#
_entry.id   db894613584a35fa3a037a89f05f2e4a
#
_cell.length_a   1.000
_cell.length_b   1.000
_cell.length_c   1.000
_cell.angle_alpha   90.00
_cell.angle_beta   90.00
_cell.angle_gamma   90.00
#
_symmetry.space_group_name_H-M   'P 1'
#
loop_
_entity.id
_entity.type
_entity.pdbx_description
1 polymer ?
#
loop_
_entity_poly.entity_id
_entity_poly.type
_entity_poly.pdbx_seq_one_letter_code
_entity_poly.pdbx_strand_id
1 'polypeptide(L)'
;RLQGDWSSDVCSSDLGGPSGGDGGRVGDVWLEADPNLQTLLDFKYKRLFGAVDGRRGGPNKSTGASGDHLTIKVPCGTEVRDLRTGILLGDLTEKGERLLVAVGGRGGLGNAHYLSNRNRAPEKCTEGRDGEAWNLQLELKLLAEVGIIGLPNAGKSTLISVLSSARPKIADYPFTTLVPNLGVVRRPTGDGTVFADIPGLIAGAAQGAGLGHDFLRHIERTRLLIHLVDASSEDVVRDLQVVQRELESYGNGLSERPTLVALTKIELLLEEELQERRQLLEQHWGGSVLAISAAAARNLDQLLAATWRELGI
;
A
#
# COMPACT_ATOMS: atom_id res chain seq x y z
N ARG A 1 1.82 12.60 -15.42
CA ARG A 1 2.62 13.85 -15.48
C ARG A 1 2.03 14.79 -14.47
N LEU A 2 2.76 15.13 -13.43
CA LEU A 2 2.41 16.18 -12.49
C LEU A 2 3.10 17.44 -12.99
N GLN A 3 2.32 18.46 -13.33
CA GLN A 3 2.84 19.71 -13.87
C GLN A 3 2.23 20.86 -13.09
N GLY A 4 3.09 21.62 -12.44
CA GLY A 4 2.76 22.94 -11.93
C GLY A 4 3.46 23.96 -12.81
N ASP A 5 2.81 24.36 -13.90
CA ASP A 5 3.27 25.46 -14.75
C ASP A 5 2.50 26.71 -14.40
N TRP A 6 3.19 27.79 -14.32
CA TRP A 6 2.82 29.16 -14.72
C TRP A 6 3.48 30.23 -13.86
N SER A 7 4.23 31.04 -14.53
CA SER A 7 4.75 32.31 -14.06
C SER A 7 3.59 33.30 -13.88
N SER A 8 3.40 33.85 -12.70
CA SER A 8 2.51 34.96 -12.51
C SER A 8 3.26 36.28 -12.78
N ASP A 9 3.23 36.73 -14.01
CA ASP A 9 3.74 38.05 -14.36
C ASP A 9 2.85 39.15 -13.77
N VAL A 10 3.41 39.98 -12.90
CA VAL A 10 2.69 41.18 -12.45
C VAL A 10 3.59 42.38 -12.42
N CYS A 11 3.50 43.15 -13.47
CA CYS A 11 3.77 44.60 -13.42
C CYS A 11 2.45 45.33 -13.48
N SER A 12 1.99 45.93 -12.39
CA SER A 12 0.90 46.89 -12.40
C SER A 12 1.46 48.22 -11.94
N SER A 13 1.56 49.15 -12.88
CA SER A 13 2.17 50.46 -12.66
C SER A 13 1.29 51.60 -13.16
N ASP A 14 0.08 51.78 -12.61
CA ASP A 14 -0.74 52.89 -13.12
C ASP A 14 -1.12 53.98 -12.13
N LEU A 15 -0.60 53.99 -10.90
CA LEU A 15 -0.90 55.11 -9.97
C LEU A 15 0.29 55.40 -9.04
N GLY A 16 1.11 56.38 -9.41
CA GLY A 16 1.79 57.26 -8.48
C GLY A 16 2.77 56.65 -7.46
N GLY A 17 3.61 55.72 -7.86
CA GLY A 17 4.64 55.13 -7.00
C GLY A 17 4.64 53.59 -6.97
N PRO A 18 5.74 52.92 -6.50
CA PRO A 18 5.85 51.48 -6.50
C PRO A 18 4.95 50.87 -5.45
N SER A 19 3.78 50.45 -5.85
CA SER A 19 2.77 49.89 -4.96
C SER A 19 2.44 48.42 -5.27
N GLY A 20 3.11 47.79 -6.25
CA GLY A 20 2.84 46.39 -6.61
C GLY A 20 3.32 45.44 -5.53
N GLY A 21 2.40 44.58 -5.06
CA GLY A 21 2.70 43.48 -4.14
C GLY A 21 3.27 42.26 -4.85
N ASP A 22 3.72 41.28 -4.07
CA ASP A 22 4.29 40.04 -4.58
C ASP A 22 3.21 39.09 -5.12
N GLY A 23 3.58 38.24 -6.06
CA GLY A 23 2.73 37.16 -6.51
C GLY A 23 2.57 36.09 -5.42
N GLY A 24 1.44 35.40 -5.38
CA GLY A 24 1.20 34.25 -4.51
C GLY A 24 2.02 33.05 -4.96
N ARG A 25 2.28 32.13 -4.01
CA ARG A 25 2.93 30.86 -4.29
C ARG A 25 1.93 29.88 -4.91
N VAL A 26 2.40 29.01 -5.81
CA VAL A 26 1.64 27.85 -6.29
C VAL A 26 1.49 26.82 -5.16
N GLY A 27 0.39 26.10 -5.10
CA GLY A 27 0.20 25.01 -4.13
C GLY A 27 1.18 23.86 -4.34
N ASP A 28 1.46 23.11 -3.29
CA ASP A 28 2.26 21.89 -3.36
C ASP A 28 1.36 20.70 -3.74
N VAL A 29 1.96 19.63 -4.28
CA VAL A 29 1.25 18.38 -4.62
C VAL A 29 1.67 17.28 -3.67
N TRP A 30 0.68 16.66 -3.04
CA TRP A 30 0.84 15.58 -2.08
C TRP A 30 0.13 14.31 -2.56
N LEU A 31 0.72 13.16 -2.28
CA LEU A 31 0.02 11.87 -2.28
C LEU A 31 -0.34 11.51 -0.83
N GLU A 32 -1.54 10.97 -0.63
CA GLU A 32 -2.03 10.54 0.68
C GLU A 32 -2.62 9.14 0.59
N ALA A 33 -2.20 8.25 1.48
CA ALA A 33 -2.73 6.88 1.58
C ALA A 33 -4.15 6.87 2.15
N ASP A 34 -5.12 6.36 1.37
CA ASP A 34 -6.51 6.20 1.77
C ASP A 34 -6.89 4.70 1.75
N PRO A 35 -7.22 4.09 2.91
CA PRO A 35 -7.57 2.68 3.01
C PRO A 35 -8.88 2.33 2.30
N ASN A 36 -9.71 3.33 1.98
CA ASN A 36 -10.96 3.12 1.24
C ASN A 36 -10.73 2.89 -0.25
N LEU A 37 -9.55 3.26 -0.77
CA LEU A 37 -9.16 3.01 -2.14
C LEU A 37 -8.46 1.65 -2.26
N GLN A 38 -8.86 0.85 -3.26
CA GLN A 38 -8.31 -0.48 -3.48
C GLN A 38 -7.59 -0.64 -4.82
N THR A 39 -7.66 0.37 -5.69
CA THR A 39 -7.09 0.29 -7.04
C THR A 39 -6.52 1.63 -7.49
N LEU A 40 -5.56 1.56 -8.42
CA LEU A 40 -5.01 2.73 -9.12
C LEU A 40 -5.72 3.00 -10.46
N LEU A 41 -6.92 2.45 -10.69
CA LEU A 41 -7.62 2.56 -11.98
C LEU A 41 -7.90 4.00 -12.41
N ASP A 42 -8.18 4.88 -11.46
CA ASP A 42 -8.47 6.30 -11.75
C ASP A 42 -7.30 7.00 -12.44
N PHE A 43 -6.06 6.59 -12.11
CA PHE A 43 -4.83 7.13 -12.71
C PHE A 43 -4.63 6.67 -14.17
N LYS A 44 -5.32 5.64 -14.63
CA LYS A 44 -5.35 5.24 -16.04
C LYS A 44 -6.05 6.28 -16.91
N TYR A 45 -7.10 6.91 -16.36
CA TYR A 45 -7.93 7.89 -17.08
C TYR A 45 -7.43 9.32 -16.85
N LYS A 46 -7.13 9.69 -15.61
CA LYS A 46 -6.59 11.00 -15.27
C LYS A 46 -5.10 10.90 -14.99
N ARG A 47 -4.27 11.43 -15.86
CA ARG A 47 -2.80 11.31 -15.79
C ARG A 47 -2.09 12.62 -15.48
N LEU A 48 -2.80 13.74 -15.54
CA LEU A 48 -2.26 15.07 -15.27
C LEU A 48 -2.92 15.61 -14.01
N PHE A 49 -2.10 16.03 -13.08
CA PHE A 49 -2.50 16.63 -11.83
C PHE A 49 -1.66 17.88 -11.61
N GLY A 50 -2.28 18.97 -11.18
CA GLY A 50 -1.61 20.21 -10.87
C GLY A 50 -2.30 20.88 -9.69
N ALA A 51 -1.51 21.48 -8.80
CA ALA A 51 -2.04 22.33 -7.75
C ALA A 51 -2.53 23.65 -8.34
N VAL A 52 -3.24 24.40 -7.52
CA VAL A 52 -3.79 25.69 -7.94
C VAL A 52 -2.68 26.75 -7.98
N ASP A 53 -2.69 27.59 -9.01
CA ASP A 53 -1.75 28.69 -9.14
C ASP A 53 -1.98 29.77 -8.09
N GLY A 54 -0.89 30.44 -7.69
CA GLY A 54 -0.98 31.64 -6.88
C GLY A 54 -1.61 32.80 -7.66
N ARG A 55 -2.31 33.69 -6.96
CA ARG A 55 -2.87 34.89 -7.56
C ARG A 55 -1.80 35.96 -7.71
N ARG A 56 -2.03 36.85 -8.69
CA ARG A 56 -1.19 38.04 -8.90
C ARG A 56 -1.21 38.94 -7.68
N GLY A 57 -0.09 39.61 -7.41
CA GLY A 57 -0.04 40.70 -6.46
C GLY A 57 -0.90 41.87 -6.90
N GLY A 58 -1.46 42.60 -5.95
CA GLY A 58 -2.31 43.75 -6.18
C GLY A 58 -1.61 45.08 -5.90
N PRO A 59 -2.31 46.20 -6.09
CA PRO A 59 -1.84 47.50 -5.66
C PRO A 59 -1.73 47.62 -4.14
N ASN A 60 -1.14 48.69 -3.63
CA ASN A 60 -0.94 48.93 -2.21
C ASN A 60 -0.15 47.86 -1.46
N LYS A 61 0.85 47.28 -2.14
CA LYS A 61 1.70 46.19 -1.61
C LYS A 61 0.89 44.95 -1.21
N SER A 62 -0.27 44.72 -1.81
CA SER A 62 -1.10 43.56 -1.54
C SER A 62 -0.50 42.33 -2.19
N THR A 63 -0.01 41.38 -1.38
CA THR A 63 0.49 40.10 -1.87
C THR A 63 -0.66 39.26 -2.42
N GLY A 64 -0.44 38.60 -3.55
CA GLY A 64 -1.40 37.68 -4.14
C GLY A 64 -1.62 36.45 -3.19
N ALA A 65 -2.85 35.95 -3.16
CA ALA A 65 -3.15 34.74 -2.40
C ALA A 65 -2.35 33.54 -2.96
N SER A 66 -1.82 32.72 -2.08
CA SER A 66 -1.21 31.43 -2.47
C SER A 66 -2.28 30.47 -2.98
N GLY A 67 -1.92 29.62 -3.92
CA GLY A 67 -2.77 28.55 -4.41
C GLY A 67 -2.92 27.42 -3.37
N ASP A 68 -4.05 26.73 -3.43
CA ASP A 68 -4.33 25.61 -2.56
C ASP A 68 -3.45 24.41 -2.92
N HIS A 69 -3.03 23.66 -1.89
CA HIS A 69 -2.32 22.41 -2.07
C HIS A 69 -3.25 21.36 -2.68
N LEU A 70 -2.71 20.53 -3.56
CA LEU A 70 -3.43 19.39 -4.11
C LEU A 70 -3.04 18.12 -3.35
N THR A 71 -4.01 17.48 -2.72
CA THR A 71 -3.83 16.13 -2.14
C THR A 71 -4.49 15.10 -3.05
N ILE A 72 -3.70 14.17 -3.56
CA ILE A 72 -4.14 13.07 -4.42
C ILE A 72 -4.17 11.82 -3.56
N LYS A 73 -5.35 11.21 -3.45
CA LYS A 73 -5.53 9.98 -2.69
C LYS A 73 -5.08 8.78 -3.49
N VAL A 74 -4.33 7.89 -2.85
CA VAL A 74 -3.85 6.62 -3.41
C VAL A 74 -4.16 5.49 -2.44
N PRO A 75 -4.30 4.22 -2.90
CA PRO A 75 -4.45 3.08 -2.01
C PRO A 75 -3.24 2.93 -1.07
N CYS A 76 -3.48 2.40 0.15
CA CYS A 76 -2.38 1.97 1.01
C CYS A 76 -1.54 0.90 0.30
N GLY A 77 -0.21 0.97 0.44
CA GLY A 77 0.73 0.10 -0.26
C GLY A 77 1.13 0.57 -1.64
N THR A 78 0.90 1.85 -1.94
CA THR A 78 1.35 2.45 -3.21
C THR A 78 2.80 2.87 -3.10
N GLU A 79 3.65 2.26 -3.90
CA GLU A 79 5.04 2.67 -4.13
C GLU A 79 5.08 3.75 -5.20
N VAL A 80 5.86 4.80 -4.93
CA VAL A 80 6.00 5.96 -5.81
C VAL A 80 7.43 6.05 -6.29
N ARG A 81 7.64 5.94 -7.61
CA ARG A 81 8.97 6.04 -8.25
C ARG A 81 8.99 7.15 -9.28
N ASP A 82 10.15 7.77 -9.43
CA ASP A 82 10.39 8.62 -10.59
C ASP A 82 10.49 7.75 -11.85
N LEU A 83 9.62 7.99 -12.83
CA LEU A 83 9.56 7.22 -14.07
C LEU A 83 10.87 7.30 -14.88
N ARG A 84 11.62 8.41 -14.75
CA ARG A 84 12.84 8.65 -15.53
C ARG A 84 14.05 7.96 -14.94
N THR A 85 14.20 8.02 -13.62
CA THR A 85 15.39 7.52 -12.91
C THR A 85 15.16 6.16 -12.26
N GLY A 86 13.89 5.74 -12.08
CA GLY A 86 13.53 4.54 -11.33
C GLY A 86 13.71 4.67 -9.82
N ILE A 87 14.15 5.83 -9.33
CA ILE A 87 14.41 6.06 -7.90
C ILE A 87 13.09 6.00 -7.13
N LEU A 88 13.10 5.27 -6.02
CA LEU A 88 11.99 5.23 -5.08
C LEU A 88 11.92 6.56 -4.34
N LEU A 89 10.78 7.26 -4.45
CA LEU A 89 10.52 8.52 -3.76
C LEU A 89 9.81 8.28 -2.43
N GLY A 90 9.01 7.24 -2.32
CA GLY A 90 8.31 6.87 -1.10
C GLY A 90 7.43 5.64 -1.28
N ASP A 91 7.00 5.09 -0.16
CA ASP A 91 6.11 3.94 -0.06
C ASP A 91 5.01 4.28 0.95
N LEU A 92 3.79 4.41 0.48
CA LEU A 92 2.63 4.85 1.27
C LEU A 92 1.91 3.62 1.83
N THR A 93 2.32 3.17 2.99
CA THR A 93 1.82 1.93 3.62
C THR A 93 0.71 2.16 4.63
N GLU A 94 0.81 3.22 5.42
CA GLU A 94 -0.10 3.48 6.53
C GLU A 94 -1.21 4.47 6.15
N LYS A 95 -2.38 4.31 6.79
CA LYS A 95 -3.52 5.22 6.62
C LYS A 95 -3.13 6.66 6.94
N GLY A 96 -3.39 7.56 5.99
CA GLY A 96 -3.14 9.00 6.16
C GLY A 96 -1.66 9.39 6.01
N GLU A 97 -0.79 8.45 5.68
CA GLU A 97 0.60 8.74 5.34
C GLU A 97 0.66 9.64 4.12
N ARG A 98 1.51 10.68 4.16
CA ARG A 98 1.61 11.69 3.11
C ARG A 98 3.02 11.77 2.56
N LEU A 99 3.11 11.86 1.24
CA LEU A 99 4.35 12.08 0.50
C LEU A 99 4.25 13.39 -0.28
N LEU A 100 5.18 14.31 -0.05
CA LEU A 100 5.32 15.50 -0.89
C LEU A 100 6.01 15.10 -2.19
N VAL A 101 5.31 15.24 -3.31
CA VAL A 101 5.83 14.81 -4.62
C VAL A 101 6.27 15.97 -5.50
N ALA A 102 5.69 17.15 -5.33
CA ALA A 102 6.13 18.33 -6.07
C ALA A 102 5.92 19.61 -5.24
N VAL A 103 6.96 20.42 -5.20
CA VAL A 103 6.94 21.72 -4.53
C VAL A 103 6.45 22.78 -5.48
N GLY A 104 5.47 23.57 -5.05
CA GLY A 104 4.93 24.67 -5.83
C GLY A 104 5.92 25.81 -6.04
N GLY A 105 5.80 26.47 -7.17
CA GLY A 105 6.62 27.63 -7.54
C GLY A 105 6.38 28.84 -6.63
N ARG A 106 7.36 29.72 -6.59
CA ARG A 106 7.25 30.98 -5.83
C ARG A 106 6.78 32.11 -6.73
N GLY A 107 5.88 32.94 -6.24
CA GLY A 107 5.49 34.16 -6.90
C GLY A 107 6.67 35.12 -7.07
N GLY A 108 6.59 35.97 -8.10
CA GLY A 108 7.57 37.02 -8.33
C GLY A 108 7.46 38.12 -7.29
N LEU A 109 8.54 38.85 -7.10
CA LEU A 109 8.57 40.04 -6.23
C LEU A 109 8.01 41.26 -6.96
N GLY A 110 7.10 41.97 -6.30
CA GLY A 110 6.53 43.20 -6.81
C GLY A 110 7.55 44.37 -6.88
N ASN A 111 7.23 45.39 -7.64
CA ASN A 111 8.12 46.56 -7.84
C ASN A 111 8.40 47.32 -6.53
N ALA A 112 7.57 47.18 -5.51
CA ALA A 112 7.79 47.76 -4.18
C ALA A 112 9.10 47.32 -3.51
N HIS A 113 9.60 46.12 -3.80
CA HIS A 113 10.89 45.60 -3.28
C HIS A 113 12.10 46.36 -3.86
N TYR A 114 11.97 46.99 -5.02
CA TYR A 114 13.05 47.68 -5.69
C TYR A 114 13.08 49.19 -5.41
N LEU A 115 12.25 49.65 -4.48
CA LEU A 115 12.23 51.04 -4.00
C LEU A 115 13.56 51.35 -3.32
N SER A 116 14.20 52.41 -3.77
CA SER A 116 15.45 52.90 -3.19
C SER A 116 15.50 54.44 -3.23
N ASN A 117 16.43 55.03 -2.44
CA ASN A 117 16.62 56.49 -2.45
C ASN A 117 17.01 57.05 -3.85
N ARG A 118 17.61 56.20 -4.69
CA ARG A 118 18.02 56.55 -6.07
C ARG A 118 16.93 56.28 -7.09
N ASN A 119 16.02 55.34 -6.80
CA ASN A 119 14.89 55.02 -7.68
C ASN A 119 13.61 54.95 -6.84
N ARG A 120 12.85 56.02 -6.84
CA ARG A 120 11.59 56.17 -6.08
C ARG A 120 10.35 55.66 -6.82
N ALA A 121 10.48 55.32 -8.11
CA ALA A 121 9.45 54.72 -8.93
C ALA A 121 9.98 53.55 -9.75
N PRO A 122 10.39 52.43 -9.13
CA PRO A 122 10.87 51.27 -9.87
C PRO A 122 9.76 50.62 -10.68
N GLU A 123 10.02 50.41 -11.95
CA GLU A 123 9.17 49.63 -12.86
C GLU A 123 9.56 48.16 -12.85
N LYS A 124 10.73 47.84 -12.28
CA LYS A 124 11.29 46.47 -12.25
C LYS A 124 10.52 45.59 -11.27
N CYS A 125 10.07 44.45 -11.74
CA CYS A 125 9.56 43.36 -10.95
C CYS A 125 10.31 42.08 -11.34
N THR A 126 10.14 41.00 -10.61
CA THR A 126 10.63 39.68 -11.00
C THR A 126 9.48 38.77 -11.40
N GLU A 127 9.73 37.96 -12.39
CA GLU A 127 8.82 36.85 -12.71
C GLU A 127 8.85 35.82 -11.56
N GLY A 128 7.77 35.05 -11.44
CA GLY A 128 7.69 33.92 -10.55
C GLY A 128 8.68 32.83 -10.96
N ARG A 129 8.92 31.90 -10.07
CA ARG A 129 9.70 30.70 -10.35
C ARG A 129 8.75 29.52 -10.54
N ASP A 130 9.01 28.74 -11.58
CA ASP A 130 8.24 27.52 -11.83
C ASP A 130 8.36 26.55 -10.66
N GLY A 131 7.31 25.77 -10.45
CA GLY A 131 7.30 24.68 -9.52
C GLY A 131 7.97 23.43 -10.09
N GLU A 132 8.05 22.41 -9.27
CA GLU A 132 8.56 21.10 -9.68
C GLU A 132 7.52 20.36 -10.52
N ALA A 133 8.01 19.64 -11.54
CA ALA A 133 7.22 18.74 -12.36
C ALA A 133 7.84 17.37 -12.41
N TRP A 134 7.08 16.34 -12.03
CA TRP A 134 7.54 14.96 -11.97
C TRP A 134 6.70 14.05 -12.85
N ASN A 135 7.36 13.06 -13.48
CA ASN A 135 6.70 11.93 -14.08
C ASN A 135 6.83 10.76 -13.11
N LEU A 136 5.72 10.37 -12.50
CA LEU A 136 5.71 9.33 -11.49
C LEU A 136 5.17 8.01 -12.05
N GLN A 137 5.77 6.93 -11.64
CA GLN A 137 5.23 5.59 -11.73
C GLN A 137 4.64 5.23 -10.38
N LEU A 138 3.34 4.93 -10.36
CA LEU A 138 2.65 4.43 -9.18
C LEU A 138 2.48 2.92 -9.33
N GLU A 139 2.96 2.18 -8.37
CA GLU A 139 2.83 0.73 -8.31
C GLU A 139 2.12 0.34 -7.02
N LEU A 140 0.95 -0.28 -7.16
CA LEU A 140 0.22 -0.78 -6.00
C LEU A 140 0.79 -2.14 -5.63
N LYS A 141 1.51 -2.20 -4.53
CA LYS A 141 1.91 -3.45 -3.89
C LYS A 141 0.81 -3.88 -2.96
N LEU A 142 0.11 -4.93 -3.30
CA LEU A 142 -0.95 -5.48 -2.47
C LEU A 142 -0.39 -5.86 -1.11
N LEU A 143 -0.85 -5.14 -0.11
CA LEU A 143 -0.59 -5.44 1.28
C LEU A 143 -1.62 -6.47 1.73
N ALA A 144 -1.35 -7.75 1.53
CA ALA A 144 -2.03 -8.74 2.34
C ALA A 144 -1.48 -8.63 3.76
N GLU A 145 -2.32 -8.31 4.72
CA GLU A 145 -1.92 -8.31 6.13
C GLU A 145 -1.74 -9.73 6.65
N VAL A 146 -2.51 -10.67 6.09
CA VAL A 146 -2.49 -12.09 6.45
C VAL A 146 -2.17 -12.94 5.23
N GLY A 147 -1.07 -13.69 5.31
CA GLY A 147 -0.69 -14.69 4.32
C GLY A 147 -1.18 -16.08 4.72
N ILE A 148 -1.83 -16.81 3.81
CA ILE A 148 -2.21 -18.20 4.05
C ILE A 148 -1.24 -19.11 3.31
N ILE A 149 -0.57 -19.97 4.07
CA ILE A 149 0.44 -20.92 3.59
C ILE A 149 0.00 -22.35 3.88
N GLY A 150 0.59 -23.30 3.22
CA GLY A 150 0.33 -24.73 3.41
C GLY A 150 0.49 -25.51 2.11
N LEU A 151 0.53 -26.84 2.21
CA LEU A 151 0.67 -27.75 1.08
C LEU A 151 -0.45 -27.57 0.03
N PRO A 152 -0.25 -28.01 -1.22
CA PRO A 152 -1.34 -28.09 -2.20
C PRO A 152 -2.53 -28.84 -1.60
N ASN A 153 -3.74 -28.39 -1.90
CA ASN A 153 -4.99 -28.97 -1.41
C ASN A 153 -5.23 -28.89 0.12
N ALA A 154 -4.40 -28.19 0.88
CA ALA A 154 -4.64 -27.95 2.32
C ALA A 154 -5.89 -27.08 2.61
N GLY A 155 -6.62 -26.64 1.58
CA GLY A 155 -7.86 -25.88 1.75
C GLY A 155 -7.69 -24.35 1.76
N LYS A 156 -6.54 -23.80 1.35
CA LYS A 156 -6.23 -22.37 1.36
C LYS A 156 -7.27 -21.52 0.61
N SER A 157 -7.50 -21.83 -0.65
CA SER A 157 -8.43 -21.08 -1.50
C SER A 157 -9.89 -21.24 -1.02
N THR A 158 -10.24 -22.40 -0.48
CA THR A 158 -11.56 -22.63 0.13
C THR A 158 -11.75 -21.77 1.37
N LEU A 159 -10.73 -21.69 2.22
CA LEU A 159 -10.78 -20.85 3.42
C LEU A 159 -10.98 -19.37 3.06
N ILE A 160 -10.22 -18.85 2.11
CA ILE A 160 -10.40 -17.46 1.63
C ILE A 160 -11.81 -17.24 1.08
N SER A 161 -12.33 -18.18 0.30
CA SER A 161 -13.67 -18.05 -0.30
C SER A 161 -14.77 -17.99 0.75
N VAL A 162 -14.62 -18.71 1.84
CA VAL A 162 -15.62 -18.75 2.93
C VAL A 162 -15.50 -17.54 3.85
N LEU A 163 -14.26 -17.08 4.14
CA LEU A 163 -14.03 -15.95 5.03
C LEU A 163 -14.28 -14.60 4.35
N SER A 164 -14.14 -14.53 3.03
CA SER A 164 -14.25 -13.27 2.30
C SER A 164 -15.68 -12.74 2.25
N SER A 165 -15.86 -11.48 2.62
CA SER A 165 -17.16 -10.77 2.54
C SER A 165 -17.60 -10.48 1.11
N ALA A 166 -16.70 -10.59 0.14
CA ALA A 166 -16.95 -10.43 -1.29
C ALA A 166 -16.34 -11.63 -2.03
N ARG A 167 -16.80 -11.92 -3.25
CA ARG A 167 -16.17 -12.97 -4.06
C ARG A 167 -14.66 -12.68 -4.14
N PRO A 168 -13.79 -13.68 -3.84
CA PRO A 168 -12.35 -13.51 -3.95
C PRO A 168 -12.03 -12.96 -5.34
N LYS A 169 -11.25 -11.88 -5.38
CA LYS A 169 -10.78 -11.34 -6.65
C LYS A 169 -9.53 -12.10 -7.04
N ILE A 170 -9.59 -12.73 -8.19
CA ILE A 170 -8.42 -13.22 -8.89
C ILE A 170 -7.69 -11.98 -9.41
N ALA A 171 -6.55 -11.66 -8.85
CA ALA A 171 -5.77 -10.51 -9.29
C ALA A 171 -4.79 -11.00 -10.37
N ASP A 172 -5.07 -10.59 -11.60
CA ASP A 172 -4.24 -10.91 -12.77
C ASP A 172 -3.03 -9.95 -12.77
N TYR A 173 -1.93 -10.39 -12.18
CA TYR A 173 -0.69 -9.62 -12.17
C TYR A 173 0.19 -10.03 -13.35
N PRO A 174 0.63 -9.10 -14.19
CA PRO A 174 1.41 -9.40 -15.40
C PRO A 174 2.78 -10.04 -15.11
N PHE A 175 3.19 -10.12 -13.85
CA PHE A 175 4.47 -10.67 -13.38
C PHE A 175 4.34 -11.94 -12.53
N THR A 176 3.13 -12.48 -12.35
CA THR A 176 2.92 -13.73 -11.61
C THR A 176 2.55 -14.86 -12.55
N THR A 177 3.30 -15.95 -12.51
CA THR A 177 2.94 -17.20 -13.20
C THR A 177 1.82 -17.96 -12.49
N LEU A 178 1.59 -17.66 -11.21
CA LEU A 178 0.53 -18.19 -10.37
C LEU A 178 -0.29 -17.04 -9.80
N VAL A 179 -1.58 -17.06 -10.09
CA VAL A 179 -2.50 -15.98 -9.69
C VAL A 179 -2.91 -16.16 -8.23
N PRO A 180 -2.58 -15.21 -7.32
CA PRO A 180 -2.99 -15.31 -5.93
C PRO A 180 -4.49 -15.07 -5.77
N ASN A 181 -5.14 -15.84 -4.90
CA ASN A 181 -6.49 -15.55 -4.47
C ASN A 181 -6.45 -14.56 -3.31
N LEU A 182 -7.15 -13.45 -3.46
CA LEU A 182 -7.27 -12.42 -2.44
C LEU A 182 -8.68 -12.37 -1.91
N GLY A 183 -8.83 -12.31 -0.60
CA GLY A 183 -10.11 -12.13 0.06
C GLY A 183 -10.06 -10.99 1.07
N VAL A 184 -11.13 -10.19 1.12
CA VAL A 184 -11.29 -9.16 2.14
C VAL A 184 -12.19 -9.70 3.24
N VAL A 185 -11.64 -9.82 4.43
CA VAL A 185 -12.35 -10.30 5.63
C VAL A 185 -12.67 -9.11 6.52
N ARG A 186 -13.95 -8.98 6.92
CA ARG A 186 -14.39 -7.88 7.79
C ARG A 186 -13.81 -8.01 9.18
N ARG A 187 -13.29 -6.92 9.70
CA ARG A 187 -12.87 -6.78 11.11
C ARG A 187 -14.08 -6.49 12.00
N PRO A 188 -13.99 -6.76 13.29
CA PRO A 188 -15.00 -6.33 14.26
C PRO A 188 -15.22 -4.80 14.27
N THR A 189 -14.19 -4.04 13.93
CA THR A 189 -14.20 -2.56 13.83
C THR A 189 -14.92 -2.02 12.58
N GLY A 190 -15.32 -2.90 11.64
CA GLY A 190 -16.01 -2.52 10.40
C GLY A 190 -15.10 -2.38 9.18
N ASP A 191 -13.79 -2.25 9.38
CA ASP A 191 -12.78 -2.23 8.31
C ASP A 191 -12.54 -3.63 7.73
N GLY A 192 -11.82 -3.73 6.61
CA GLY A 192 -11.46 -5.00 5.98
C GLY A 192 -9.97 -5.30 6.09
N THR A 193 -9.63 -6.56 6.37
CA THR A 193 -8.25 -7.10 6.29
C THR A 193 -8.12 -7.94 5.03
N VAL A 194 -7.03 -7.76 4.30
CA VAL A 194 -6.75 -8.53 3.10
C VAL A 194 -6.00 -9.81 3.47
N PHE A 195 -6.61 -10.95 3.12
CA PHE A 195 -6.00 -12.29 3.19
C PHE A 195 -5.54 -12.70 1.80
N ALA A 196 -4.35 -13.24 1.68
CA ALA A 196 -3.80 -13.75 0.43
C ALA A 196 -3.47 -15.23 0.52
N ASP A 197 -3.92 -16.00 -0.46
CA ASP A 197 -3.37 -17.34 -0.71
C ASP A 197 -1.97 -17.19 -1.28
N ILE A 198 -0.99 -17.82 -0.66
CA ILE A 198 0.39 -17.86 -1.11
C ILE A 198 0.61 -19.18 -1.87
N PRO A 199 0.33 -19.22 -3.19
CA PRO A 199 0.54 -20.42 -3.96
C PRO A 199 2.03 -20.61 -4.23
N GLY A 200 2.50 -21.84 -4.28
CA GLY A 200 3.82 -22.17 -4.83
C GLY A 200 5.02 -22.05 -3.89
N LEU A 201 4.81 -21.94 -2.56
CA LEU A 201 5.91 -22.17 -1.61
C LEU A 201 6.52 -23.59 -1.70
N ILE A 202 5.85 -24.54 -2.38
CA ILE A 202 6.17 -25.97 -2.29
C ILE A 202 6.75 -26.58 -3.59
N ALA A 203 6.85 -25.84 -4.66
CA ALA A 203 7.31 -26.38 -5.94
C ALA A 203 8.67 -25.84 -6.39
N GLY A 204 9.68 -25.81 -5.51
CA GLY A 204 11.04 -25.40 -5.90
C GLY A 204 11.20 -23.89 -6.11
N ALA A 205 10.46 -23.08 -5.40
CA ALA A 205 10.55 -21.62 -5.47
C ALA A 205 11.97 -21.10 -5.13
N ALA A 206 12.66 -21.79 -4.23
CA ALA A 206 14.07 -21.50 -3.90
C ALA A 206 15.04 -21.77 -5.06
N GLN A 207 14.64 -22.53 -6.07
CA GLN A 207 15.46 -22.87 -7.25
C GLN A 207 15.16 -21.98 -8.47
N GLY A 208 14.38 -20.92 -8.31
CA GLY A 208 14.16 -19.91 -9.36
C GLY A 208 13.19 -20.29 -10.48
N ALA A 209 12.49 -21.41 -10.40
CA ALA A 209 11.66 -21.92 -11.49
C ALA A 209 10.15 -21.64 -11.38
N GLY A 210 9.65 -21.02 -10.29
CA GLY A 210 8.20 -21.02 -10.06
C GLY A 210 7.52 -19.69 -9.72
N LEU A 211 8.13 -18.84 -8.92
CA LEU A 211 7.52 -17.57 -8.50
C LEU A 211 8.47 -16.43 -8.83
N GLY A 212 7.96 -15.45 -9.58
CA GLY A 212 8.74 -14.24 -9.86
C GLY A 212 9.14 -13.54 -8.55
N HIS A 213 10.37 -13.01 -8.49
CA HIS A 213 10.89 -12.27 -7.34
C HIS A 213 9.94 -11.15 -6.87
N ASP A 214 9.10 -10.65 -7.77
CA ASP A 214 8.14 -9.58 -7.46
C ASP A 214 6.94 -10.07 -6.63
N PHE A 215 6.47 -11.30 -6.83
CA PHE A 215 5.39 -11.88 -6.00
C PHE A 215 5.86 -12.16 -4.57
N LEU A 216 7.09 -12.57 -4.42
CA LEU A 216 7.68 -12.86 -3.11
C LEU A 216 7.85 -11.59 -2.27
N ARG A 217 8.13 -10.44 -2.91
CA ARG A 217 8.13 -9.13 -2.24
C ARG A 217 6.77 -8.75 -1.65
N HIS A 218 5.66 -9.24 -2.21
CA HIS A 218 4.32 -8.99 -1.68
C HIS A 218 4.06 -9.78 -0.40
N ILE A 219 4.65 -10.97 -0.29
CA ILE A 219 4.57 -11.81 0.90
C ILE A 219 5.42 -11.23 2.04
N GLU A 220 6.54 -10.61 1.73
CA GLU A 220 7.41 -9.94 2.71
C GLU A 220 6.69 -8.87 3.53
N ARG A 221 5.54 -8.37 3.06
CA ARG A 221 4.73 -7.37 3.75
C ARG A 221 3.61 -7.93 4.61
N THR A 222 3.40 -9.25 4.61
CA THR A 222 2.41 -9.86 5.51
C THR A 222 2.84 -9.68 6.96
N ARG A 223 1.88 -9.31 7.80
CA ARG A 223 2.11 -9.13 9.25
C ARG A 223 1.95 -10.43 10.02
N LEU A 224 1.13 -11.34 9.48
CA LEU A 224 0.77 -12.61 10.09
C LEU A 224 0.70 -13.70 9.03
N LEU A 225 1.15 -14.89 9.34
CA LEU A 225 0.97 -16.09 8.52
C LEU A 225 -0.04 -17.03 9.18
N ILE A 226 -0.90 -17.64 8.37
CA ILE A 226 -1.75 -18.77 8.78
C ILE A 226 -1.27 -20.00 8.05
N HIS A 227 -0.69 -20.93 8.77
CA HIS A 227 -0.22 -22.18 8.22
C HIS A 227 -1.30 -23.26 8.34
N LEU A 228 -1.83 -23.67 7.19
CA LEU A 228 -2.83 -24.71 7.09
C LEU A 228 -2.19 -26.09 6.89
N VAL A 229 -2.53 -27.03 7.75
CA VAL A 229 -2.14 -28.42 7.66
C VAL A 229 -3.40 -29.27 7.45
N ASP A 230 -3.40 -30.12 6.44
CA ASP A 230 -4.51 -31.02 6.16
C ASP A 230 -4.61 -32.09 7.24
N ALA A 231 -5.70 -32.10 7.99
CA ALA A 231 -5.91 -33.09 9.05
C ALA A 231 -6.01 -34.54 8.52
N SER A 232 -6.40 -34.72 7.26
CA SER A 232 -6.50 -36.04 6.61
C SER A 232 -5.16 -36.57 6.07
N SER A 233 -4.08 -35.78 6.15
CA SER A 233 -2.75 -36.23 5.71
C SER A 233 -2.23 -37.43 6.50
N GLU A 234 -1.43 -38.27 5.87
CA GLU A 234 -0.80 -39.40 6.54
C GLU A 234 0.18 -38.96 7.62
N ASP A 235 0.91 -37.88 7.41
CA ASP A 235 1.91 -37.33 8.32
C ASP A 235 1.81 -35.79 8.42
N VAL A 236 1.03 -35.35 9.37
CA VAL A 236 0.77 -33.91 9.62
C VAL A 236 2.03 -33.18 10.12
N VAL A 237 2.94 -33.88 10.79
CA VAL A 237 4.19 -33.28 11.30
C VAL A 237 5.16 -33.05 10.16
N ARG A 238 5.29 -33.99 9.26
CA ARG A 238 6.11 -33.85 8.06
C ARG A 238 5.61 -32.68 7.19
N ASP A 239 4.30 -32.57 6.99
CA ASP A 239 3.69 -31.51 6.21
C ASP A 239 3.99 -30.13 6.82
N LEU A 240 3.89 -30.01 8.14
CA LEU A 240 4.27 -28.79 8.87
C LEU A 240 5.75 -28.45 8.61
N GLN A 241 6.64 -29.42 8.78
CA GLN A 241 8.08 -29.21 8.63
C GLN A 241 8.52 -28.88 7.21
N VAL A 242 7.86 -29.44 6.19
CA VAL A 242 8.17 -29.13 4.78
C VAL A 242 7.97 -27.65 4.52
N VAL A 243 6.82 -27.09 4.91
CA VAL A 243 6.52 -25.67 4.71
C VAL A 243 7.43 -24.76 5.55
N GLN A 244 7.76 -25.17 6.78
CA GLN A 244 8.70 -24.42 7.62
C GLN A 244 10.09 -24.31 6.99
N ARG A 245 10.65 -25.42 6.51
CA ARG A 245 11.96 -25.43 5.82
C ARG A 245 11.95 -24.57 4.57
N GLU A 246 10.84 -24.54 3.87
CA GLU A 246 10.70 -23.72 2.67
C GLU A 246 10.68 -22.24 3.01
N LEU A 247 9.97 -21.82 4.07
CA LEU A 247 10.00 -20.46 4.61
C LEU A 247 11.41 -20.05 5.07
N GLU A 248 12.12 -20.95 5.75
CA GLU A 248 13.51 -20.71 6.19
C GLU A 248 14.45 -20.55 4.99
N SER A 249 14.32 -21.42 3.99
CA SER A 249 15.15 -21.37 2.79
C SER A 249 14.89 -20.12 1.93
N TYR A 250 13.69 -19.58 2.02
CA TYR A 250 13.32 -18.34 1.35
C TYR A 250 14.02 -17.12 1.99
N GLY A 251 14.18 -17.09 3.30
CA GLY A 251 14.80 -16.00 4.03
C GLY A 251 13.89 -14.77 4.16
N ASN A 252 14.45 -13.58 4.03
CA ASN A 252 13.76 -12.28 4.07
C ASN A 252 12.86 -12.05 5.29
N GLY A 253 13.15 -12.72 6.42
CA GLY A 253 12.43 -12.56 7.69
C GLY A 253 11.02 -13.17 7.71
N LEU A 254 10.64 -14.00 6.72
CA LEU A 254 9.34 -14.66 6.70
C LEU A 254 9.19 -15.74 7.79
N SER A 255 10.25 -16.45 8.10
CA SER A 255 10.27 -17.45 9.19
C SER A 255 10.13 -16.83 10.59
N GLU A 256 10.44 -15.55 10.73
CA GLU A 256 10.33 -14.80 12.00
C GLU A 256 8.94 -14.19 12.22
N ARG A 257 8.05 -14.26 11.22
CA ARG A 257 6.71 -13.69 11.32
C ARG A 257 5.83 -14.48 12.30
N PRO A 258 4.96 -13.78 13.05
CA PRO A 258 3.93 -14.46 13.82
C PRO A 258 3.16 -15.44 12.93
N THR A 259 3.05 -16.69 13.37
CA THR A 259 2.40 -17.72 12.56
C THR A 259 1.37 -18.48 13.40
N LEU A 260 0.14 -18.54 12.92
CA LEU A 260 -0.92 -19.38 13.47
C LEU A 260 -0.97 -20.70 12.72
N VAL A 261 -0.93 -21.82 13.42
CA VAL A 261 -1.09 -23.15 12.81
C VAL A 261 -2.52 -23.64 12.98
N ALA A 262 -3.10 -24.11 11.88
CA ALA A 262 -4.47 -24.62 11.88
C ALA A 262 -4.56 -25.95 11.11
N LEU A 263 -5.13 -26.98 11.76
CA LEU A 263 -5.59 -28.20 11.12
C LEU A 263 -6.87 -27.94 10.34
N THR A 264 -6.88 -28.30 9.07
CA THR A 264 -8.03 -28.14 8.17
C THR A 264 -8.70 -29.48 7.88
N LYS A 265 -9.91 -29.42 7.29
CA LYS A 265 -10.71 -30.59 6.89
C LYS A 265 -11.01 -31.56 8.06
N ILE A 266 -11.21 -30.97 9.24
CA ILE A 266 -11.52 -31.77 10.45
C ILE A 266 -12.80 -32.58 10.35
N GLU A 267 -13.68 -32.25 9.42
CA GLU A 267 -14.90 -32.99 9.13
C GLU A 267 -14.65 -34.40 8.56
N LEU A 268 -13.44 -34.69 8.12
CA LEU A 268 -13.08 -36.00 7.56
C LEU A 268 -12.57 -37.00 8.61
N LEU A 269 -12.36 -36.55 9.85
CA LEU A 269 -11.78 -37.35 10.92
C LEU A 269 -12.76 -37.54 12.08
N LEU A 270 -12.57 -38.65 12.82
CA LEU A 270 -13.20 -38.86 14.10
C LEU A 270 -12.56 -37.93 15.17
N GLU A 271 -13.31 -37.62 16.21
CA GLU A 271 -12.87 -36.69 17.25
C GLU A 271 -11.60 -37.17 17.95
N GLU A 272 -11.46 -38.48 18.17
CA GLU A 272 -10.29 -39.08 18.80
C GLU A 272 -9.03 -38.92 17.96
N GLU A 273 -9.11 -39.18 16.66
CA GLU A 273 -8.02 -39.00 15.69
C GLU A 273 -7.63 -37.53 15.55
N LEU A 274 -8.61 -36.63 15.55
CA LEU A 274 -8.37 -35.21 15.51
C LEU A 274 -7.58 -34.73 16.73
N GLN A 275 -7.93 -35.18 17.91
CA GLN A 275 -7.24 -34.83 19.15
C GLN A 275 -5.81 -35.33 19.16
N GLU A 276 -5.57 -36.55 18.69
CA GLU A 276 -4.24 -37.13 18.56
C GLU A 276 -3.35 -36.29 17.63
N ARG A 277 -3.84 -36.00 16.44
CA ARG A 277 -3.10 -35.20 15.44
C ARG A 277 -2.84 -33.79 15.92
N ARG A 278 -3.80 -33.20 16.60
CA ARG A 278 -3.65 -31.88 17.20
C ARG A 278 -2.55 -31.89 18.27
N GLN A 279 -2.54 -32.84 19.19
CA GLN A 279 -1.50 -32.97 20.21
C GLN A 279 -0.10 -33.19 19.62
N LEU A 280 0.00 -34.02 18.57
CA LEU A 280 1.26 -34.22 17.84
C LEU A 280 1.78 -32.91 17.24
N LEU A 281 0.93 -32.13 16.60
CA LEU A 281 1.34 -30.84 16.05
C LEU A 281 1.69 -29.81 17.13
N GLU A 282 0.93 -29.75 18.23
CA GLU A 282 1.21 -28.84 19.34
C GLU A 282 2.57 -29.14 19.99
N GLN A 283 2.93 -30.42 20.12
CA GLN A 283 4.24 -30.83 20.63
C GLN A 283 5.40 -30.40 19.71
N HIS A 284 5.22 -30.48 18.40
CA HIS A 284 6.27 -30.14 17.44
C HIS A 284 6.34 -28.63 17.14
N TRP A 285 5.20 -27.95 17.15
CA TRP A 285 5.11 -26.51 16.92
C TRP A 285 5.53 -25.68 18.13
N GLY A 286 5.28 -26.20 19.35
CA GLY A 286 5.54 -25.48 20.59
C GLY A 286 4.49 -24.43 20.94
N GLY A 287 3.33 -24.45 20.30
CA GLY A 287 2.23 -23.53 20.49
C GLY A 287 0.86 -24.17 20.26
N SER A 288 -0.21 -23.40 20.46
CA SER A 288 -1.58 -23.90 20.25
C SER A 288 -1.88 -24.10 18.76
N VAL A 289 -2.56 -25.20 18.43
CA VAL A 289 -3.03 -25.51 17.08
C VAL A 289 -4.54 -25.40 17.03
N LEU A 290 -5.05 -24.63 16.08
CA LEU A 290 -6.47 -24.49 15.83
C LEU A 290 -6.97 -25.65 14.97
N ALA A 291 -8.21 -26.10 15.20
CA ALA A 291 -8.84 -27.13 14.38
C ALA A 291 -10.06 -26.53 13.68
N ILE A 292 -10.05 -26.46 12.36
CA ILE A 292 -11.06 -25.74 11.56
C ILE A 292 -11.59 -26.61 10.41
N SER A 293 -12.81 -26.31 9.99
CA SER A 293 -13.34 -26.77 8.70
C SER A 293 -13.84 -25.57 7.91
N ALA A 294 -13.21 -25.29 6.78
CA ALA A 294 -13.70 -24.26 5.86
C ALA A 294 -14.97 -24.72 5.16
N ALA A 295 -15.06 -26.01 4.77
CA ALA A 295 -16.22 -26.55 4.07
C ALA A 295 -17.49 -26.60 4.93
N ALA A 296 -17.34 -26.95 6.21
CA ALA A 296 -18.45 -27.01 7.17
C ALA A 296 -18.62 -25.73 8.00
N ALA A 297 -17.83 -24.68 7.72
CA ALA A 297 -17.79 -23.41 8.44
C ALA A 297 -17.63 -23.59 9.97
N ARG A 298 -16.85 -24.60 10.42
CA ARG A 298 -16.65 -24.89 11.84
C ARG A 298 -15.38 -24.19 12.36
N ASN A 299 -15.50 -23.58 13.54
CA ASN A 299 -14.40 -22.91 14.28
C ASN A 299 -13.72 -21.76 13.52
N LEU A 300 -14.32 -21.20 12.48
CA LEU A 300 -13.76 -20.07 11.74
C LEU A 300 -13.71 -18.80 12.59
N ASP A 301 -14.70 -18.61 13.47
CA ASP A 301 -14.71 -17.47 14.41
C ASP A 301 -13.52 -17.53 15.37
N GLN A 302 -13.11 -18.73 15.80
CA GLN A 302 -11.93 -18.92 16.65
C GLN A 302 -10.64 -18.56 15.89
N LEU A 303 -10.53 -18.94 14.63
CA LEU A 303 -9.41 -18.57 13.76
C LEU A 303 -9.35 -17.05 13.58
N LEU A 304 -10.48 -16.41 13.29
CA LEU A 304 -10.55 -14.96 13.14
C LEU A 304 -10.22 -14.24 14.44
N ALA A 305 -10.75 -14.69 15.58
CA ALA A 305 -10.43 -14.12 16.89
C ALA A 305 -8.93 -14.21 17.22
N ALA A 306 -8.29 -15.34 16.92
CA ALA A 306 -6.85 -15.50 17.07
C ALA A 306 -6.09 -14.56 16.12
N THR A 307 -6.52 -14.47 14.86
CA THR A 307 -5.94 -13.56 13.85
C THR A 307 -5.99 -12.10 14.30
N TRP A 308 -7.15 -11.64 14.80
CA TRP A 308 -7.30 -10.25 15.26
C TRP A 308 -6.44 -9.95 16.49
N ARG A 309 -6.30 -10.91 17.40
CA ARG A 309 -5.44 -10.80 18.57
C ARG A 309 -3.97 -10.62 18.17
N GLU A 310 -3.47 -11.43 17.25
CA GLU A 310 -2.08 -11.34 16.77
C GLU A 310 -1.82 -10.05 15.98
N LEU A 311 -2.80 -9.54 15.27
CA LEU A 311 -2.70 -8.26 14.56
C LEU A 311 -2.83 -7.03 15.48
N GLY A 312 -3.25 -7.22 16.75
CA GLY A 312 -3.48 -6.13 17.70
C GLY A 312 -4.75 -5.33 17.44
N ILE A 313 -5.78 -6.01 16.94
CA ILE A 313 -7.07 -5.42 16.54
C ILE A 313 -8.17 -5.83 17.50
#